data_9f6da8e7ed9efbf2ace4ca35a9599e3f
#
_entry.id   9f6da8e7ed9efbf2ace4ca35a9599e3f
#
_cell.length_a   1.000
_cell.length_b   1.000
_cell.length_c   1.000
_cell.angle_alpha   90.00
_cell.angle_beta   90.00
_cell.angle_gamma   90.00
#
_symmetry.space_group_name_H-M   'P 1'
#
loop_
_entity.id
_entity.type
_entity.pdbx_description
1 polymer ?
#
loop_
_entity_poly.entity_id
_entity_poly.type
_entity_poly.pdbx_seq_one_letter_code
_entity_poly.pdbx_strand_id
1 'polypeptide(L)'
;DAYLRKLVSAKEQIAAVQVEIDSLNDDIKAELYPFDKITLKDRGKVNKIVKRYNALSEYDRAKIERWEDVVKTKTKLDNIVRAIVISVVLFVLAVGLTVFIIIRIRRRKMKKTLEMEELAAMYKDEDDEMR
;
A
#
# COMPACT_ATOMS: atom_id res chain seq x y z
N ASP A 1 -32.94 29.69 -32.43
CA ASP A 1 -32.20 30.10 -31.33
C ASP A 1 -31.16 29.14 -30.72
N ALA A 2 -30.18 28.79 -31.54
CA ALA A 2 -29.03 28.01 -31.09
C ALA A 2 -28.24 28.73 -29.99
N TYR A 3 -28.22 30.07 -29.98
CA TYR A 3 -27.55 30.85 -28.95
C TYR A 3 -28.22 30.73 -27.59
N LEU A 4 -29.55 30.79 -27.52
CA LEU A 4 -30.29 30.60 -26.28
C LEU A 4 -30.14 29.17 -25.71
N ARG A 5 -30.15 28.18 -26.59
CA ARG A 5 -29.90 26.78 -26.17
C ARG A 5 -28.53 26.60 -25.59
N LYS A 6 -27.48 27.19 -26.18
CA LYS A 6 -26.10 27.15 -25.63
C LYS A 6 -26.03 27.85 -24.28
N LEU A 7 -26.73 28.95 -24.10
CA LEU A 7 -26.75 29.72 -22.85
C LEU A 7 -27.45 28.95 -21.74
N VAL A 8 -28.56 28.30 -22.03
CA VAL A 8 -29.28 27.43 -21.07
C VAL A 8 -28.43 26.22 -20.70
N SER A 9 -27.79 25.57 -21.67
CA SER A 9 -26.90 24.43 -21.43
C SER A 9 -25.71 24.85 -20.56
N ALA A 10 -25.11 26.02 -20.81
CA ALA A 10 -24.01 26.52 -19.99
C ALA A 10 -24.46 26.81 -18.55
N LYS A 11 -25.64 27.37 -18.35
CA LYS A 11 -26.21 27.61 -17.02
C LYS A 11 -26.48 26.31 -16.27
N GLU A 12 -26.98 25.27 -16.95
CA GLU A 12 -27.22 23.95 -16.39
C GLU A 12 -25.91 23.30 -15.97
N GLN A 13 -24.86 23.40 -16.78
CA GLN A 13 -23.53 22.89 -16.44
C GLN A 13 -22.92 23.60 -15.23
N ILE A 14 -23.03 24.91 -15.15
CA ILE A 14 -22.57 25.71 -14.00
C ILE A 14 -23.33 25.31 -12.74
N ALA A 15 -24.64 25.14 -12.81
CA ALA A 15 -25.45 24.69 -11.69
C ALA A 15 -25.08 23.28 -11.24
N ALA A 16 -24.84 22.38 -12.18
CA ALA A 16 -24.41 21.00 -11.87
C ALA A 16 -23.04 20.98 -11.18
N VAL A 17 -22.09 21.78 -11.62
CA VAL A 17 -20.77 21.92 -11.00
C VAL A 17 -20.90 22.52 -9.61
N GLN A 18 -21.75 23.52 -9.41
CA GLN A 18 -21.98 24.12 -8.09
C GLN A 18 -22.58 23.09 -7.11
N VAL A 19 -23.50 22.27 -7.55
CA VAL A 19 -24.06 21.17 -6.74
C VAL A 19 -22.95 20.18 -6.35
N GLU A 20 -22.07 19.84 -7.27
CA GLU A 20 -20.93 18.94 -6.98
C GLU A 20 -19.96 19.57 -5.97
N ILE A 21 -19.65 20.85 -6.08
CA ILE A 21 -18.81 21.57 -5.12
C ILE A 21 -19.44 21.55 -3.73
N ASP A 22 -20.72 21.88 -3.64
CA ASP A 22 -21.45 21.87 -2.35
C ASP A 22 -21.52 20.46 -1.76
N SER A 23 -21.80 19.46 -2.57
CA SER A 23 -21.82 18.06 -2.16
C SER A 23 -20.44 17.60 -1.67
N LEU A 24 -19.37 17.97 -2.36
CA LEU A 24 -18.02 17.62 -1.96
C LEU A 24 -17.63 18.27 -0.62
N ASN A 25 -17.96 19.55 -0.44
CA ASN A 25 -17.75 20.25 0.83
C ASN A 25 -18.54 19.62 1.97
N ASP A 26 -19.78 19.23 1.73
CA ASP A 26 -20.63 18.56 2.72
C ASP A 26 -20.08 17.17 3.07
N ASP A 27 -19.64 16.41 2.10
CA ASP A 27 -19.06 15.07 2.32
C ASP A 27 -17.74 15.15 3.10
N ILE A 28 -16.92 16.16 2.83
CA ILE A 28 -15.70 16.40 3.60
C ILE A 28 -16.05 16.67 5.07
N LYS A 29 -17.06 17.50 5.33
CA LYS A 29 -17.52 17.78 6.69
C LYS A 29 -18.11 16.56 7.38
N ALA A 30 -18.91 15.78 6.66
CA ALA A 30 -19.59 14.63 7.20
C ALA A 30 -18.64 13.44 7.47
N GLU A 31 -17.71 13.20 6.56
CA GLU A 31 -16.88 11.99 6.60
C GLU A 31 -15.49 12.20 7.20
N LEU A 32 -14.91 13.40 7.07
CA LEU A 32 -13.52 13.64 7.45
C LEU A 32 -13.34 14.50 8.70
N TYR A 33 -14.32 15.33 9.07
CA TYR A 33 -14.19 16.15 10.28
C TYR A 33 -14.22 15.29 11.53
N PRO A 34 -13.41 15.59 12.52
CA PRO A 34 -12.42 16.68 12.67
C PRO A 34 -11.00 16.36 12.17
N PHE A 35 -10.79 15.45 11.24
CA PHE A 35 -9.55 14.98 10.61
C PHE A 35 -8.61 14.19 11.51
N ASP A 36 -8.65 14.35 12.80
CA ASP A 36 -7.78 13.67 13.78
C ASP A 36 -8.20 12.22 14.06
N LYS A 37 -9.43 11.84 13.73
CA LYS A 37 -9.98 10.49 13.95
C LYS A 37 -9.94 9.58 12.72
N ILE A 38 -9.34 10.02 11.65
CA ILE A 38 -9.28 9.27 10.40
C ILE A 38 -8.24 8.15 10.51
N THR A 39 -8.66 6.94 10.17
CA THR A 39 -7.84 5.74 10.21
C THR A 39 -7.65 5.16 8.80
N LEU A 40 -6.84 4.12 8.67
CA LEU A 40 -6.65 3.39 7.41
C LEU A 40 -7.96 2.86 6.81
N LYS A 41 -8.96 2.58 7.63
CA LYS A 41 -10.29 2.14 7.16
C LYS A 41 -10.97 3.22 6.31
N ASP A 42 -10.67 4.48 6.56
CA ASP A 42 -11.26 5.63 5.88
C ASP A 42 -10.51 6.01 4.59
N ARG A 43 -9.43 5.32 4.26
CA ARG A 43 -8.60 5.61 3.08
C ARG A 43 -9.40 5.60 1.77
N GLY A 44 -10.34 4.67 1.64
CA GLY A 44 -11.24 4.61 0.49
C GLY A 44 -12.10 5.86 0.34
N LYS A 45 -12.62 6.38 1.44
CA LYS A 45 -13.40 7.65 1.48
C LYS A 45 -12.54 8.83 1.09
N VAL A 46 -11.33 8.93 1.64
CA VAL A 46 -10.38 10.00 1.31
C VAL A 46 -10.01 9.95 -0.17
N ASN A 47 -9.72 8.78 -0.71
CA ASN A 47 -9.38 8.61 -2.12
C ASN A 47 -10.53 8.98 -3.05
N LYS A 48 -11.78 8.66 -2.70
CA LYS A 48 -12.96 9.09 -3.45
C LYS A 48 -13.09 10.61 -3.49
N ILE A 49 -12.89 11.27 -2.36
CA ILE A 49 -12.94 12.72 -2.24
C ILE A 49 -11.84 13.36 -3.09
N VAL A 50 -10.62 12.84 -3.04
CA VAL A 50 -9.51 13.32 -3.86
C VAL A 50 -9.80 13.16 -5.35
N LYS A 51 -10.39 12.04 -5.76
CA LYS A 51 -10.78 11.80 -7.15
C LYS A 51 -11.82 12.80 -7.63
N ARG A 52 -12.83 13.09 -6.82
CA ARG A 52 -13.86 14.10 -7.13
C ARG A 52 -13.26 15.50 -7.25
N TYR A 53 -12.34 15.84 -6.35
CA TYR A 53 -11.61 17.12 -6.41
C TYR A 53 -10.79 17.24 -7.70
N ASN A 54 -10.07 16.20 -8.06
CA ASN A 54 -9.23 16.20 -9.26
C ASN A 54 -10.05 16.27 -10.56
N ALA A 55 -11.31 15.87 -10.52
CA ALA A 55 -12.23 16.00 -11.64
C ALA A 55 -12.75 17.44 -11.83
N LEU A 56 -12.61 18.31 -10.84
CA LEU A 56 -12.98 19.72 -10.93
C LEU A 56 -11.92 20.52 -11.70
N SER A 57 -12.34 21.63 -12.34
CA SER A 57 -11.41 22.59 -12.92
C SER A 57 -10.60 23.32 -11.84
N GLU A 58 -9.45 23.88 -12.20
CA GLU A 58 -8.62 24.66 -11.27
C GLU A 58 -9.39 25.77 -10.57
N TYR A 59 -10.25 26.45 -11.31
CA TYR A 59 -11.09 27.51 -10.76
C TYR A 59 -12.06 26.98 -9.70
N ASP A 60 -12.67 25.84 -9.94
CA ASP A 60 -13.65 25.24 -9.04
C ASP A 60 -12.98 24.59 -7.82
N ARG A 61 -11.77 24.09 -7.96
CA ARG A 61 -10.98 23.54 -6.85
C ARG A 61 -10.75 24.55 -5.73
N ALA A 62 -10.57 25.81 -6.08
CA ALA A 62 -10.39 26.88 -5.10
C ALA A 62 -11.60 27.09 -4.18
N LYS A 63 -12.77 26.59 -4.56
CA LYS A 63 -14.02 26.69 -3.78
C LYS A 63 -14.17 25.58 -2.76
N ILE A 64 -13.30 24.57 -2.76
CA ILE A 64 -13.32 23.49 -1.78
C ILE A 64 -12.69 23.95 -0.48
N GLU A 65 -13.47 23.89 0.59
CA GLU A 65 -13.04 24.32 1.91
C GLU A 65 -12.12 23.30 2.58
N ARG A 66 -11.08 23.78 3.25
CA ARG A 66 -10.16 22.97 4.04
C ARG A 66 -9.48 21.83 3.26
N TRP A 67 -9.21 22.08 2.00
CA TRP A 67 -8.54 21.08 1.15
C TRP A 67 -7.14 20.72 1.65
N GLU A 68 -6.42 21.68 2.24
CA GLU A 68 -5.11 21.44 2.82
C GLU A 68 -5.16 20.34 3.90
N ASP A 69 -6.21 20.34 4.72
CA ASP A 69 -6.41 19.32 5.75
C ASP A 69 -6.69 17.94 5.13
N VAL A 70 -7.42 17.89 4.03
CA VAL A 70 -7.66 16.66 3.27
C VAL A 70 -6.34 16.12 2.69
N VAL A 71 -5.51 16.98 2.12
CA VAL A 71 -4.20 16.60 1.57
C VAL A 71 -3.28 16.08 2.67
N LYS A 72 -3.23 16.75 3.81
CA LYS A 72 -2.43 16.29 4.96
C LYS A 72 -2.87 14.92 5.44
N THR A 73 -4.18 14.71 5.54
CA THR A 73 -4.76 13.42 5.94
C THR A 73 -4.42 12.33 4.95
N LYS A 74 -4.57 12.60 3.64
CA LYS A 74 -4.19 11.65 2.59
C LYS A 74 -2.72 11.29 2.66
N THR A 75 -1.85 12.28 2.79
CA THR A 75 -0.40 12.07 2.89
C THR A 75 -0.05 11.22 4.10
N LYS A 76 -0.68 11.48 5.24
CA LYS A 76 -0.50 10.68 6.46
C LYS A 76 -0.91 9.23 6.24
N LEU A 77 -2.06 8.99 5.64
CA LEU A 77 -2.54 7.64 5.34
C LEU A 77 -1.65 6.92 4.34
N ASP A 78 -1.24 7.59 3.28
CA ASP A 78 -0.34 7.03 2.27
C ASP A 78 1.03 6.68 2.87
N ASN A 79 1.55 7.50 3.77
CA ASN A 79 2.80 7.22 4.48
C ASN A 79 2.67 6.00 5.40
N ILE A 80 1.54 5.84 6.09
CA ILE A 80 1.27 4.66 6.92
C ILE A 80 1.23 3.40 6.05
N VAL A 81 0.51 3.44 4.91
CA VAL A 81 0.44 2.31 3.97
C VAL A 81 1.83 1.97 3.43
N ARG A 82 2.61 2.99 3.04
CA ARG A 82 3.98 2.80 2.56
C ARG A 82 4.85 2.14 3.62
N ALA A 83 4.77 2.59 4.87
CA ALA A 83 5.51 1.99 5.98
C ALA A 83 5.11 0.54 6.22
N ILE A 84 3.82 0.21 6.15
CA ILE A 84 3.31 -1.16 6.29
C ILE A 84 3.84 -2.04 5.15
N VAL A 85 3.77 -1.58 3.90
CA VAL A 85 4.27 -2.32 2.74
C VAL A 85 5.77 -2.59 2.87
N ILE A 86 6.57 -1.59 3.23
CA ILE A 86 8.01 -1.74 3.46
C ILE A 86 8.27 -2.76 4.57
N SER A 87 7.54 -2.68 5.68
CA SER A 87 7.67 -3.62 6.80
C SER A 87 7.36 -5.05 6.40
N VAL A 88 6.29 -5.27 5.62
CA VAL A 88 5.92 -6.59 5.10
C VAL A 88 7.00 -7.14 4.16
N VAL A 89 7.50 -6.33 3.24
CA VAL A 89 8.58 -6.71 2.32
C VAL A 89 9.84 -7.11 3.09
N LEU A 90 10.25 -6.31 4.06
CA LEU A 90 11.41 -6.60 4.90
C LEU A 90 11.23 -7.89 5.70
N PHE A 91 10.04 -8.11 6.25
CA PHE A 91 9.70 -9.35 6.97
C PHE A 91 9.80 -10.57 6.07
N VAL A 92 9.23 -10.52 4.86
CA VAL A 92 9.30 -11.61 3.88
C VAL A 92 10.74 -11.90 3.48
N LEU A 93 11.57 -10.88 3.25
CA LEU A 93 12.98 -11.04 2.95
C LEU A 93 13.74 -11.69 4.12
N ALA A 94 13.47 -11.26 5.35
CA ALA A 94 14.10 -11.82 6.54
C ALA A 94 13.75 -13.29 6.73
N VAL A 95 12.49 -13.67 6.56
CA VAL A 95 12.03 -15.06 6.62
C VAL A 95 12.68 -15.91 5.53
N GLY A 96 12.69 -15.41 4.29
CA GLY A 96 13.33 -16.08 3.16
C GLY A 96 14.82 -16.33 3.39
N LEU A 97 15.52 -15.34 3.93
CA LEU A 97 16.94 -15.42 4.25
C LEU A 97 17.20 -16.45 5.36
N THR A 98 16.37 -16.44 6.40
CA THR A 98 16.45 -17.41 7.51
C THR A 98 16.24 -18.84 7.00
N VAL A 99 15.22 -19.07 6.18
CA VAL A 99 14.95 -20.38 5.57
C VAL A 99 16.12 -20.82 4.70
N PHE A 100 16.67 -19.91 3.88
CA PHE A 100 17.82 -20.19 3.03
C PHE A 100 19.05 -20.61 3.86
N ILE A 101 19.35 -19.90 4.94
CA ILE A 101 20.46 -20.20 5.86
C ILE A 101 20.25 -21.58 6.50
N ILE A 102 19.04 -21.86 6.98
CA ILE A 102 18.71 -23.18 7.60
C ILE A 102 18.92 -24.31 6.61
N ILE A 103 18.43 -24.17 5.37
CA ILE A 103 18.62 -25.19 4.32
C ILE A 103 20.09 -25.37 4.01
N ARG A 104 20.86 -24.29 3.91
CA ARG A 104 22.30 -24.36 3.65
C ARG A 104 23.07 -25.07 4.78
N ILE A 105 22.74 -24.78 6.04
CA ILE A 105 23.33 -25.41 7.20
C ILE A 105 22.98 -26.91 7.22
N ARG A 106 21.73 -27.27 6.97
CA ARG A 106 21.30 -28.69 6.91
C ARG A 106 22.04 -29.46 5.80
N ARG A 107 22.19 -28.87 4.63
CA ARG A 107 22.95 -29.47 3.52
C ARG A 107 24.42 -29.69 3.90
N ARG A 108 25.05 -28.74 4.57
CA ARG A 108 26.43 -28.88 5.06
C ARG A 108 26.57 -29.98 6.10
N LYS A 109 25.63 -30.07 7.04
CA LYS A 109 25.59 -31.13 8.04
C LYS A 109 25.39 -32.51 7.41
N MET A 110 24.51 -32.64 6.42
CA MET A 110 24.32 -33.88 5.69
C MET A 110 25.59 -34.34 4.96
N LYS A 111 26.29 -33.44 4.28
CA LYS A 111 27.56 -33.73 3.62
C LYS A 111 28.63 -34.22 4.60
N LYS A 112 28.78 -33.57 5.75
CA LYS A 112 29.72 -33.98 6.80
C LYS A 112 29.38 -35.34 7.38
N THR A 113 28.10 -35.61 7.59
CA THR A 113 27.65 -36.93 8.08
C THR A 113 27.94 -38.04 7.08
N LEU A 114 27.69 -37.81 5.79
CA LEU A 114 28.00 -38.77 4.72
C LEU A 114 29.51 -39.02 4.59
N GLU A 115 30.33 -37.99 4.69
CA GLU A 115 31.80 -38.14 4.69
C GLU A 115 32.29 -38.93 5.88
N MET A 116 31.73 -38.71 7.06
CA MET A 116 32.08 -39.49 8.27
C MET A 116 31.63 -40.93 8.16
N GLU A 117 30.48 -41.23 7.59
CA GLU A 117 30.00 -42.60 7.35
C GLU A 117 30.91 -43.31 6.35
N GLU A 118 31.33 -42.66 5.28
CA GLU A 118 32.29 -43.23 4.30
C GLU A 118 33.63 -43.51 4.94
N LEU A 119 34.14 -42.59 5.77
CA LEU A 119 35.41 -42.80 6.49
C LEU A 119 35.30 -43.96 7.49
N ALA A 120 34.18 -44.03 8.23
CA ALA A 120 33.95 -45.13 9.18
C ALA A 120 33.87 -46.50 8.47
N ALA A 121 33.24 -46.54 7.28
CA ALA A 121 33.20 -47.75 6.47
C ALA A 121 34.59 -48.17 5.97
N MET A 122 35.45 -47.23 5.57
CA MET A 122 36.83 -47.47 5.17
C MET A 122 37.66 -48.04 6.33
N TYR A 123 37.56 -47.49 7.52
CA TYR A 123 38.25 -48.00 8.71
C TYR A 123 37.79 -49.39 9.11
N LYS A 124 36.53 -49.69 8.91
CA LYS A 124 35.97 -51.01 9.22
C LYS A 124 36.48 -52.10 8.26
N ASP A 125 36.61 -51.78 6.97
CA ASP A 125 37.16 -52.67 5.96
C ASP A 125 38.65 -52.97 6.20
N GLU A 126 39.45 -51.98 6.62
CA GLU A 126 40.86 -52.15 6.99
C GLU A 126 41.01 -53.05 8.20
N ASP A 127 40.20 -52.95 9.23
CA ASP A 127 40.20 -53.80 10.38
C ASP A 127 39.84 -55.23 10.03
N ASP A 128 38.91 -55.46 9.12
CA ASP A 128 38.53 -56.79 8.64
C ASP A 128 39.62 -57.43 7.79
N GLU A 129 40.41 -56.70 7.04
CA GLU A 129 41.57 -57.20 6.27
C GLU A 129 42.75 -57.54 7.12
N MET A 130 42.93 -56.90 8.29
CA MET A 130 43.99 -57.18 9.24
C MET A 130 43.78 -58.48 10.13
N ARG A 131 42.57 -58.98 10.12
CA ARG A 131 42.20 -60.19 10.86
C ARG A 131 42.26 -61.42 9.94
#